data_2d4ec5be1094f76d7098cc0ad52f6798
#
_entry.id   2d4ec5be1094f76d7098cc0ad52f6798
#
_cell.length_a   1.000
_cell.length_b   1.000
_cell.length_c   1.000
_cell.angle_alpha   90.00
_cell.angle_beta   90.00
_cell.angle_gamma   90.00
#
_symmetry.space_group_name_H-M   'P 1'
#
loop_
_entity.id
_entity.type
_entity.pdbx_description
1 polymer ?
#
loop_
_entity_poly.entity_id
_entity_poly.type
_entity_poly.pdbx_seq_one_letter_code
_entity_poly.pdbx_strand_id
1 'polypeptide(L)'
;HAGEEGPASYIWEAIELLDVDRIDHGVRCQEDERLMDYLKEKQIPLTVCPLSNLKLCVIDDMKQHNIISLLERGLLVTVNSDDPTYFGGFLNENFEALANALDINESVIKALAMNSFKASFLCEERKSHFIDKIVQM
;
A
#
# COMPACT_ATOMS: atom_id res chain seq x y z
N HIS A 1 -6.28 -1.10 10.85
CA HIS A 1 -5.16 -0.13 10.94
C HIS A 1 -4.06 -0.72 11.80
N ALA A 2 -2.89 -0.93 11.26
CA ALA A 2 -1.71 -1.38 12.00
C ALA A 2 -0.42 -0.94 11.29
N GLY A 3 0.63 -0.61 12.05
CA GLY A 3 1.93 -0.21 11.48
C GLY A 3 1.88 1.10 10.69
N GLU A 4 1.07 2.05 11.13
CA GLU A 4 1.07 3.45 10.74
C GLU A 4 1.79 4.26 11.82
N GLU A 5 1.07 4.73 12.85
CA GLU A 5 1.68 5.39 14.02
C GLU A 5 2.24 4.36 15.01
N GLY A 6 1.57 3.21 15.14
CA GLY A 6 2.01 2.10 16.00
C GLY A 6 3.12 1.25 15.36
N PRO A 7 3.92 0.53 16.18
CA PRO A 7 5.08 -0.25 15.72
C PRO A 7 4.70 -1.46 14.86
N ALA A 8 5.70 -2.06 14.18
CA ALA A 8 5.55 -3.27 13.39
C ALA A 8 4.93 -4.45 14.16
N SER A 9 5.11 -4.50 15.50
CA SER A 9 4.49 -5.55 16.34
C SER A 9 2.95 -5.56 16.26
N TYR A 10 2.31 -4.41 16.03
CA TYR A 10 0.85 -4.34 15.86
C TYR A 10 0.38 -5.03 14.57
N ILE A 11 1.24 -5.06 13.54
CA ILE A 11 0.96 -5.83 12.32
C ILE A 11 1.00 -7.33 12.63
N TRP A 12 2.01 -7.79 13.40
CA TRP A 12 2.05 -9.18 13.86
C TRP A 12 0.81 -9.57 14.65
N GLU A 13 0.40 -8.72 15.60
CA GLU A 13 -0.82 -8.97 16.40
C GLU A 13 -2.07 -9.05 15.51
N ALA A 14 -2.20 -8.18 14.51
CA ALA A 14 -3.31 -8.22 13.57
C ALA A 14 -3.33 -9.54 12.77
N ILE A 15 -2.17 -10.03 12.36
CA ILE A 15 -2.04 -11.29 11.62
C ILE A 15 -2.29 -12.50 12.54
N GLU A 16 -1.60 -12.57 13.68
CA GLU A 16 -1.56 -13.78 14.51
C GLU A 16 -2.80 -13.93 15.41
N LEU A 17 -3.37 -12.81 15.86
CA LEU A 17 -4.49 -12.85 16.82
C LEU A 17 -5.84 -12.61 16.14
N LEU A 18 -5.89 -11.81 15.07
CA LEU A 18 -7.13 -11.43 14.40
C LEU A 18 -7.34 -12.13 13.06
N ASP A 19 -6.32 -12.82 12.54
CA ASP A 19 -6.36 -13.56 11.27
C ASP A 19 -6.89 -12.68 10.11
N VAL A 20 -6.33 -11.49 9.98
CA VAL A 20 -6.81 -10.49 9.02
C VAL A 20 -6.40 -10.82 7.59
N ASP A 21 -7.27 -10.53 6.63
CA ASP A 21 -6.99 -10.71 5.19
C ASP A 21 -6.15 -9.56 4.60
N ARG A 22 -6.09 -8.42 5.27
CA ARG A 22 -5.44 -7.20 4.79
C ARG A 22 -5.09 -6.28 5.96
N ILE A 23 -4.01 -5.51 5.82
CA ILE A 23 -3.59 -4.50 6.77
C ILE A 23 -3.79 -3.12 6.14
N ASP A 24 -4.52 -2.23 6.82
CA ASP A 24 -4.58 -0.84 6.43
C ASP A 24 -3.31 -0.12 6.91
N HIS A 25 -2.68 0.65 6.03
CA HIS A 25 -1.36 1.28 6.09
C HIS A 25 -0.21 0.27 6.07
N GLY A 26 0.25 -0.21 7.20
CA GLY A 26 1.30 -1.21 7.31
C GLY A 26 2.71 -0.72 6.95
N VAL A 27 2.92 0.59 6.75
CA VAL A 27 4.18 1.16 6.25
C VAL A 27 5.38 0.93 7.18
N ARG A 28 5.13 0.77 8.49
CA ARG A 28 6.18 0.45 9.47
C ARG A 28 6.60 -1.02 9.49
N CYS A 29 6.05 -1.86 8.61
CA CYS A 29 6.53 -3.24 8.44
C CYS A 29 8.04 -3.29 8.12
N GLN A 30 8.59 -2.23 7.51
CA GLN A 30 10.02 -2.11 7.23
C GLN A 30 10.93 -2.15 8.46
N GLU A 31 10.38 -1.98 9.66
CA GLU A 31 11.12 -2.06 10.93
C GLU A 31 11.44 -3.51 11.33
N ASP A 32 10.81 -4.49 10.68
CA ASP A 32 10.99 -5.92 10.96
C ASP A 32 11.12 -6.72 9.65
N GLU A 33 12.35 -7.17 9.36
CA GLU A 33 12.67 -7.96 8.16
C GLU A 33 11.87 -9.27 8.10
N ARG A 34 11.64 -9.92 9.24
CA ARG A 34 10.85 -11.17 9.30
C ARG A 34 9.39 -10.92 8.94
N LEU A 35 8.85 -9.76 9.36
CA LEU A 35 7.50 -9.34 9.00
C LEU A 35 7.40 -9.10 7.50
N MET A 36 8.38 -8.39 6.90
CA MET A 36 8.38 -8.14 5.47
C MET A 36 8.46 -9.43 4.65
N ASP A 37 9.29 -10.38 5.07
CA ASP A 37 9.38 -11.70 4.42
C ASP A 37 8.06 -12.47 4.53
N TYR A 38 7.42 -12.42 5.68
CA TYR A 38 6.12 -13.05 5.91
C TYR A 38 5.01 -12.43 5.05
N LEU A 39 4.90 -11.09 5.06
CA LEU A 39 3.92 -10.36 4.24
C LEU A 39 4.09 -10.65 2.74
N LYS A 40 5.35 -10.71 2.28
CA LYS A 40 5.69 -11.09 0.91
C LYS A 40 5.29 -12.54 0.60
N GLU A 41 5.65 -13.50 1.45
CA GLU A 41 5.33 -14.92 1.25
C GLU A 41 3.81 -15.15 1.20
N LYS A 42 3.09 -14.58 2.16
CA LYS A 42 1.64 -14.74 2.29
C LYS A 42 0.84 -13.81 1.37
N GLN A 43 1.50 -12.84 0.73
CA GLN A 43 0.85 -11.82 -0.11
C GLN A 43 -0.29 -11.09 0.62
N ILE A 44 -0.10 -10.81 1.92
CA ILE A 44 -1.05 -10.02 2.72
C ILE A 44 -0.99 -8.57 2.23
N PRO A 45 -2.10 -7.99 1.74
CA PRO A 45 -2.08 -6.65 1.19
C PRO A 45 -1.88 -5.57 2.25
N LEU A 46 -1.16 -4.52 1.88
CA LEU A 46 -1.03 -3.28 2.65
C LEU A 46 -1.72 -2.15 1.88
N THR A 47 -2.73 -1.52 2.49
CA THR A 47 -3.44 -0.38 1.88
C THR A 47 -2.79 0.93 2.29
N VAL A 48 -1.73 1.29 1.58
CA VAL A 48 -0.90 2.46 1.88
C VAL A 48 -1.63 3.75 1.49
N CYS A 49 -1.57 4.76 2.36
CA CYS A 49 -2.26 6.03 2.20
C CYS A 49 -1.24 7.19 2.25
N PRO A 50 -0.60 7.55 1.12
CA PRO A 50 0.56 8.44 1.11
C PRO A 50 0.32 9.82 1.72
N LEU A 51 -0.78 10.50 1.36
CA LEU A 51 -1.11 11.82 1.89
C LEU A 51 -1.45 11.77 3.39
N SER A 52 -2.13 10.72 3.84
CA SER A 52 -2.37 10.46 5.27
C SER A 52 -1.06 10.28 6.01
N ASN A 53 -0.17 9.42 5.52
CA ASN A 53 1.12 9.16 6.16
C ASN A 53 1.99 10.41 6.28
N LEU A 54 1.96 11.30 5.28
CA LEU A 54 2.63 12.60 5.36
C LEU A 54 1.95 13.53 6.38
N LYS A 55 0.62 13.61 6.35
CA LYS A 55 -0.14 14.52 7.23
C LYS A 55 -0.04 14.15 8.70
N LEU A 56 0.02 12.84 9.01
CA LEU A 56 0.19 12.30 10.36
C LEU A 56 1.66 12.23 10.80
N CYS A 57 2.58 12.77 9.99
CA CYS A 57 4.01 12.75 10.28
C CYS A 57 4.57 11.33 10.50
N VAL A 58 3.98 10.32 9.85
CA VAL A 58 4.56 8.98 9.77
C VAL A 58 5.81 9.01 8.89
N ILE A 59 5.80 9.90 7.90
CA ILE A 59 6.96 10.34 7.10
C ILE A 59 7.04 11.86 7.13
N ASP A 60 8.25 12.40 7.11
CA ASP A 60 8.49 13.85 7.14
C ASP A 60 8.43 14.50 5.74
N ASP A 61 8.73 13.74 4.69
CA ASP A 61 8.75 14.18 3.29
C ASP A 61 8.26 13.03 2.39
N MET A 62 7.38 13.34 1.44
CA MET A 62 6.88 12.36 0.45
C MET A 62 8.02 11.68 -0.32
N LYS A 63 9.16 12.36 -0.52
CA LYS A 63 10.35 11.77 -1.14
C LYS A 63 10.95 10.60 -0.35
N GLN A 64 10.62 10.50 0.93
CA GLN A 64 11.10 9.44 1.82
C GLN A 64 10.07 8.30 1.95
N HIS A 65 8.95 8.38 1.24
CA HIS A 65 7.91 7.38 1.34
C HIS A 65 8.39 6.02 0.83
N ASN A 66 8.22 4.99 1.65
CA ASN A 66 8.78 3.65 1.41
C ASN A 66 7.97 2.75 0.47
N ILE A 67 6.82 3.21 -0.05
CA ILE A 67 5.91 2.37 -0.87
C ILE A 67 6.63 1.70 -2.05
N ILE A 68 7.55 2.40 -2.72
CA ILE A 68 8.30 1.85 -3.85
C ILE A 68 9.25 0.76 -3.40
N SER A 69 9.98 0.98 -2.32
CA SER A 69 10.86 -0.03 -1.73
C SER A 69 10.09 -1.29 -1.32
N LEU A 70 8.90 -1.13 -0.72
CA LEU A 70 8.03 -2.26 -0.36
C LEU A 70 7.55 -3.02 -1.62
N LEU A 71 7.15 -2.28 -2.67
CA LEU A 71 6.75 -2.87 -3.95
C LEU A 71 7.90 -3.66 -4.60
N GLU A 72 9.10 -3.08 -4.65
CA GLU A 72 10.30 -3.70 -5.22
C GLU A 72 10.72 -4.97 -4.45
N ARG A 73 10.50 -5.01 -3.14
CA ARG A 73 10.69 -6.20 -2.32
C ARG A 73 9.64 -7.28 -2.57
N GLY A 74 8.61 -7.00 -3.34
CA GLY A 74 7.56 -7.93 -3.73
C GLY A 74 6.38 -8.00 -2.76
N LEU A 75 6.20 -7.00 -1.87
CA LEU A 75 5.02 -6.90 -1.04
C LEU A 75 3.82 -6.45 -1.87
N LEU A 76 2.63 -6.91 -1.51
CA LEU A 76 1.39 -6.52 -2.16
C LEU A 76 0.90 -5.18 -1.58
N VAL A 77 1.45 -4.08 -2.07
CA VAL A 77 1.08 -2.73 -1.66
C VAL A 77 0.11 -2.09 -2.65
N THR A 78 -0.83 -1.30 -2.14
CA THR A 78 -1.80 -0.51 -2.93
C THR A 78 -1.73 0.95 -2.53
N VAL A 79 -2.25 1.85 -3.37
CA VAL A 79 -2.42 3.28 -3.06
C VAL A 79 -3.87 3.54 -2.72
N ASN A 80 -4.12 4.24 -1.63
CA ASN A 80 -5.44 4.54 -1.10
C ASN A 80 -5.50 6.00 -0.61
N SER A 81 -6.70 6.56 -0.49
CA SER A 81 -6.90 7.96 -0.11
C SER A 81 -7.02 8.18 1.40
N ASP A 82 -7.36 7.14 2.15
CA ASP A 82 -7.82 7.28 3.53
C ASP A 82 -9.05 8.21 3.61
N ASP A 83 -9.07 9.21 4.47
CA ASP A 83 -10.09 10.25 4.52
C ASP A 83 -9.67 11.46 3.65
N PRO A 84 -10.20 11.58 2.42
CA PRO A 84 -9.80 12.65 1.51
C PRO A 84 -10.10 14.05 2.03
N THR A 85 -11.17 14.18 2.81
CA THR A 85 -11.60 15.46 3.39
C THR A 85 -10.59 15.95 4.43
N TYR A 86 -10.05 15.03 5.22
CA TYR A 86 -9.09 15.33 6.27
C TYR A 86 -7.65 15.45 5.75
N PHE A 87 -7.25 14.51 4.86
CA PHE A 87 -5.88 14.42 4.38
C PHE A 87 -5.61 15.21 3.09
N GLY A 88 -6.66 15.75 2.45
CA GLY A 88 -6.52 16.75 1.39
C GLY A 88 -6.34 16.18 -0.03
N GLY A 89 -6.78 14.93 -0.28
CA GLY A 89 -6.74 14.37 -1.64
C GLY A 89 -7.46 13.04 -1.77
N PHE A 90 -8.12 12.84 -2.90
CA PHE A 90 -8.70 11.57 -3.30
C PHE A 90 -7.61 10.61 -3.84
N LEU A 91 -8.01 9.55 -4.52
CA LEU A 91 -7.09 8.53 -5.00
C LEU A 91 -6.08 9.08 -6.01
N ASN A 92 -6.53 9.90 -6.97
CA ASN A 92 -5.66 10.46 -8.00
C ASN A 92 -4.58 11.37 -7.41
N GLU A 93 -4.95 12.24 -6.47
CA GLU A 93 -4.00 13.14 -5.80
C GLU A 93 -2.93 12.36 -5.01
N ASN A 94 -3.28 11.18 -4.46
CA ASN A 94 -2.30 10.31 -3.82
C ASN A 94 -1.29 9.73 -4.85
N PHE A 95 -1.77 9.29 -6.02
CA PHE A 95 -0.88 8.86 -7.10
C PHE A 95 -0.02 10.01 -7.64
N GLU A 96 -0.59 11.20 -7.84
CA GLU A 96 0.14 12.39 -8.30
C GLU A 96 1.21 12.81 -7.29
N ALA A 97 0.91 12.80 -5.99
CA ALA A 97 1.86 13.13 -4.95
C ALA A 97 3.08 12.17 -4.97
N LEU A 98 2.83 10.88 -5.10
CA LEU A 98 3.89 9.87 -5.24
C LEU A 98 4.68 10.08 -6.54
N ALA A 99 4.00 10.27 -7.68
CA ALA A 99 4.65 10.43 -8.98
C ALA A 99 5.58 11.66 -9.01
N ASN A 100 5.11 12.77 -8.44
CA ASN A 100 5.89 14.01 -8.39
C ASN A 100 7.08 13.94 -7.42
N ALA A 101 6.95 13.17 -6.32
CA ALA A 101 7.99 13.12 -5.29
C ALA A 101 9.05 12.04 -5.55
N LEU A 102 8.66 10.89 -6.11
CA LEU A 102 9.50 9.70 -6.23
C LEU A 102 9.94 9.40 -7.67
N ASP A 103 9.59 10.27 -8.63
CA ASP A 103 9.92 10.11 -10.06
C ASP A 103 9.52 8.70 -10.60
N ILE A 104 8.33 8.22 -10.20
CA ILE A 104 7.85 6.91 -10.60
C ILE A 104 7.30 6.94 -12.03
N ASN A 105 7.62 5.90 -12.78
CA ASN A 105 7.18 5.76 -14.16
C ASN A 105 5.80 5.09 -14.27
N GLU A 106 5.25 5.08 -15.49
CA GLU A 106 3.94 4.50 -15.78
C GLU A 106 3.84 3.01 -15.38
N SER A 107 4.92 2.24 -15.52
CA SER A 107 4.90 0.81 -15.18
C SER A 107 4.70 0.59 -13.68
N VAL A 108 5.26 1.43 -12.83
CA VAL A 108 5.07 1.40 -11.37
C VAL A 108 3.63 1.80 -11.02
N ILE A 109 3.09 2.85 -11.66
CA ILE A 109 1.69 3.27 -11.47
C ILE A 109 0.73 2.13 -11.84
N LYS A 110 0.95 1.49 -12.99
CA LYS A 110 0.16 0.32 -13.42
C LYS A 110 0.28 -0.85 -12.43
N ALA A 111 1.47 -1.13 -11.92
CA ALA A 111 1.67 -2.20 -10.92
C ALA A 111 0.88 -1.93 -9.64
N LEU A 112 0.93 -0.71 -9.10
CA LEU A 112 0.16 -0.30 -7.92
C LEU A 112 -1.36 -0.37 -8.17
N ALA A 113 -1.82 0.07 -9.36
CA ALA A 113 -3.22 -0.01 -9.74
C ALA A 113 -3.69 -1.48 -9.89
N MET A 114 -2.90 -2.35 -10.52
CA MET A 114 -3.20 -3.79 -10.60
C MET A 114 -3.25 -4.44 -9.21
N ASN A 115 -2.35 -4.03 -8.31
CA ASN A 115 -2.34 -4.52 -6.93
C ASN A 115 -3.64 -4.20 -6.20
N SER A 116 -4.28 -3.05 -6.48
CA SER A 116 -5.57 -2.69 -5.88
C SER A 116 -6.66 -3.72 -6.21
N PHE A 117 -6.67 -4.26 -7.43
CA PHE A 117 -7.60 -5.34 -7.80
C PHE A 117 -7.20 -6.69 -7.21
N LYS A 118 -5.91 -7.03 -7.16
CA LYS A 118 -5.42 -8.25 -6.50
C LYS A 118 -5.80 -8.27 -5.03
N ALA A 119 -5.64 -7.14 -4.34
CA ALA A 119 -5.95 -6.96 -2.92
C ALA A 119 -7.44 -6.85 -2.60
N SER A 120 -8.30 -6.70 -3.61
CA SER A 120 -9.75 -6.57 -3.42
C SER A 120 -10.39 -7.91 -3.04
N PHE A 121 -11.61 -7.85 -2.47
CA PHE A 121 -12.44 -9.02 -2.20
C PHE A 121 -13.34 -9.43 -3.38
N LEU A 122 -13.01 -8.99 -4.59
CA LEU A 122 -13.68 -9.44 -5.81
C LEU A 122 -13.37 -10.91 -6.11
N CYS A 123 -14.28 -11.59 -6.83
CA CYS A 123 -13.97 -12.92 -7.36
C CYS A 123 -12.84 -12.83 -8.44
N GLU A 124 -12.10 -13.92 -8.61
CA GLU A 124 -10.92 -13.95 -9.47
C GLU A 124 -11.21 -13.57 -10.92
N GLU A 125 -12.37 -13.93 -11.47
CA GLU A 125 -12.81 -13.54 -12.82
C GLU A 125 -12.87 -12.00 -12.96
N ARG A 126 -13.44 -11.31 -11.97
CA ARG A 126 -13.53 -9.84 -11.98
C ARG A 126 -12.18 -9.18 -11.75
N LYS A 127 -11.33 -9.73 -10.88
CA LYS A 127 -9.96 -9.26 -10.71
C LYS A 127 -9.19 -9.33 -12.02
N SER A 128 -9.20 -10.48 -12.68
CA SER A 128 -8.53 -10.69 -13.98
C SER A 128 -9.05 -9.71 -15.03
N HIS A 129 -10.37 -9.53 -15.13
CA HIS A 129 -10.97 -8.60 -16.07
C HIS A 129 -10.46 -7.15 -15.92
N PHE A 130 -10.33 -6.65 -14.69
CA PHE A 130 -9.82 -5.29 -14.45
C PHE A 130 -8.32 -5.18 -14.64
N ILE A 131 -7.57 -6.21 -14.25
CA ILE A 131 -6.11 -6.26 -14.45
C ILE A 131 -5.79 -6.25 -15.96
N ASP A 132 -6.50 -7.05 -16.76
CA ASP A 132 -6.33 -7.10 -18.22
C ASP A 132 -6.57 -5.74 -18.87
N LYS A 133 -7.54 -4.97 -18.39
CA LYS A 133 -7.78 -3.60 -18.87
C LYS A 133 -6.59 -2.68 -18.63
N ILE A 134 -5.96 -2.77 -17.44
CA ILE A 134 -4.78 -1.96 -17.12
C ILE A 134 -3.59 -2.36 -17.98
N VAL A 135 -3.41 -3.66 -18.23
CA VAL A 135 -2.31 -4.16 -19.07
C VAL A 135 -2.44 -3.68 -20.52
N GLN A 136 -3.67 -3.50 -21.03
CA GLN A 136 -3.94 -3.04 -22.39
C GLN A 136 -3.85 -1.51 -22.58
N MET A 137 -3.75 -0.75 -21.48
CA MET A 137 -3.56 0.72 -21.51
C MET A 137 -2.11 1.06 -21.79
#